data_cd8cd87122f6771d8613de460ac6a118
#
_entry.id   cd8cd87122f6771d8613de460ac6a118
#
_cell.length_a   1.000
_cell.length_b   1.000
_cell.length_c   1.000
_cell.angle_alpha   90.00
_cell.angle_beta   90.00
_cell.angle_gamma   90.00
#
_symmetry.space_group_name_H-M   'P 1'
#
loop_
_entity.id
_entity.type
_entity.pdbx_description
1 polymer ?
#
loop_
_entity_poly.entity_id
_entity_poly.type
_entity_poly.pdbx_seq_one_letter_code
_entity_poly.pdbx_strand_id
1 'polypeptide(L)'
;MAFKPKLWPRRSPSGRDRLHFRSAGVRTIIEPFKIKMVEPIRLTTPAEREAILHKAHFNVFQVPAGDVIIDLLTDSGTSAMSSEQWAGIMRGDESYAGARSWYRFEAVLHDLTGMPHILPTHQGRASERILFELIGGQGKVIPSNNHFDTTRANIEHSRARAVDLVIDEGTRPRSWHPFKGNLDPRKLEALVAEVGAERVPVCMVTVTNNSGGGQPVSLANLRELRAICDRHRIPLFLDACRFAENAYLVKQREPGQGGRTARAIAREMFDLADGATISAKKDGLVNIGGVLLMRDDELARRANNLLILTEGFVTYGGLAGRDQTRGNSVGAGNDFAGSCAAASSA
;
A
#
# COMPACT_ATOMS: atom_id res chain seq x y z
N MET A 1 46.88 -6.32 32.65
CA MET A 1 46.31 -5.14 32.00
C MET A 1 44.87 -5.43 31.64
N ALA A 2 43.94 -4.86 32.40
CA ALA A 2 42.52 -5.11 32.20
C ALA A 2 41.97 -4.11 31.18
N PHE A 3 41.44 -4.61 30.07
CA PHE A 3 40.76 -3.83 29.05
C PHE A 3 39.39 -3.37 29.63
N LYS A 4 39.25 -2.07 29.91
CA LYS A 4 37.93 -1.48 30.19
C LYS A 4 37.24 -1.14 28.87
N PRO A 5 36.06 -1.72 28.56
CA PRO A 5 35.31 -1.31 27.36
C PRO A 5 34.81 0.13 27.59
N LYS A 6 35.11 1.03 26.65
CA LYS A 6 34.48 2.36 26.58
C LYS A 6 33.00 2.17 26.31
N LEU A 7 32.17 2.43 27.30
CA LEU A 7 30.71 2.51 27.11
C LEU A 7 30.38 3.71 26.22
N TRP A 8 29.68 3.44 25.13
CA TRP A 8 29.07 4.46 24.30
C TRP A 8 28.05 5.25 25.10
N PRO A 9 27.99 6.57 24.99
CA PRO A 9 26.98 7.35 25.71
C PRO A 9 25.59 6.95 25.21
N ARG A 10 24.71 6.57 26.13
CA ARG A 10 23.27 6.37 25.84
C ARG A 10 22.68 7.72 25.48
N ARG A 11 22.34 7.91 24.18
CA ARG A 11 21.57 9.06 23.73
C ARG A 11 20.07 8.78 23.94
N SER A 12 19.34 9.79 24.39
CA SER A 12 17.89 9.76 24.58
C SER A 12 17.17 9.65 23.23
N PRO A 13 15.93 9.08 23.14
CA PRO A 13 15.23 8.76 21.91
C PRO A 13 14.68 9.97 21.13
N SER A 14 15.00 11.21 21.47
CA SER A 14 14.36 12.42 20.91
C SER A 14 15.16 13.17 19.85
N GLY A 15 16.28 12.62 19.40
CA GLY A 15 17.14 13.30 18.40
C GLY A 15 17.24 12.52 17.10
N ARG A 16 16.61 13.03 16.04
CA ARG A 16 16.85 12.64 14.64
C ARG A 16 18.23 13.15 14.20
N ASP A 17 19.29 12.52 14.66
CA ASP A 17 20.62 12.77 14.12
C ASP A 17 20.95 11.71 13.07
N ARG A 18 20.71 12.04 11.81
CA ARG A 18 21.34 11.32 10.70
C ARG A 18 22.84 11.53 10.82
N LEU A 19 23.58 10.45 11.02
CA LEU A 19 25.04 10.50 10.95
C LEU A 19 25.46 10.76 9.50
N HIS A 20 25.74 12.02 9.18
CA HIS A 20 26.34 12.39 7.90
C HIS A 20 27.87 12.37 8.03
N PHE A 21 28.52 11.46 7.33
CA PHE A 21 29.96 11.51 7.15
C PHE A 21 30.30 12.42 5.96
N ARG A 22 31.07 13.48 6.21
CA ARG A 22 31.66 14.30 5.14
C ARG A 22 33.08 13.82 4.90
N SER A 23 33.35 13.21 3.74
CA SER A 23 34.70 13.11 3.20
C SER A 23 34.67 13.62 1.76
N ALA A 24 35.49 14.59 1.43
CA ALA A 24 35.78 15.04 0.07
C ALA A 24 34.53 15.28 -0.84
N GLY A 25 33.46 15.88 -0.33
CA GLY A 25 32.30 16.26 -1.13
C GLY A 25 31.26 15.14 -1.35
N VAL A 26 31.51 13.92 -0.91
CA VAL A 26 30.56 12.80 -0.98
C VAL A 26 29.73 12.73 0.30
N ARG A 27 28.40 12.78 0.18
CA ARG A 27 27.47 12.50 1.29
C ARG A 27 27.08 11.03 1.24
N THR A 28 27.44 10.27 2.27
CA THR A 28 27.02 8.88 2.42
C THR A 28 25.89 8.83 3.44
N ILE A 29 24.79 8.18 3.08
CA ILE A 29 23.69 7.84 4.00
C ILE A 29 24.04 6.50 4.60
N ILE A 30 24.05 6.42 5.94
CA ILE A 30 24.20 5.15 6.66
C ILE A 30 22.81 4.66 7.00
N GLU A 31 22.47 3.48 6.50
CA GLU A 31 21.19 2.82 6.80
C GLU A 31 21.10 2.45 8.30
N PRO A 32 19.93 2.63 8.93
CA PRO A 32 19.77 2.38 10.36
C PRO A 32 19.59 0.89 10.71
N PHE A 33 20.03 -0.02 9.86
CA PHE A 33 19.89 -1.47 10.05
C PHE A 33 21.16 -2.22 9.64
N LYS A 34 21.26 -3.49 10.09
CA LYS A 34 22.33 -4.41 9.72
C LYS A 34 21.80 -5.44 8.73
N ILE A 35 22.52 -5.65 7.64
CA ILE A 35 22.26 -6.73 6.69
C ILE A 35 22.75 -8.05 7.32
N LYS A 36 21.83 -9.02 7.48
CA LYS A 36 22.14 -10.35 8.05
C LYS A 36 22.19 -11.46 7.01
N MET A 37 21.71 -11.20 5.81
CA MET A 37 21.60 -12.19 4.74
C MET A 37 22.22 -11.62 3.47
N VAL A 38 23.01 -12.44 2.78
CA VAL A 38 23.67 -12.09 1.53
C VAL A 38 23.40 -13.20 0.53
N GLU A 39 22.92 -12.83 -0.64
CA GLU A 39 22.74 -13.75 -1.76
C GLU A 39 23.69 -13.37 -2.89
N PRO A 40 24.37 -14.37 -3.53
CA PRO A 40 25.20 -14.10 -4.69
C PRO A 40 24.32 -13.69 -5.88
N ILE A 41 24.74 -12.66 -6.59
CA ILE A 41 24.13 -12.28 -7.87
C ILE A 41 25.00 -12.76 -9.04
N ARG A 42 24.35 -13.18 -10.12
CA ARG A 42 25.05 -13.51 -11.37
C ARG A 42 25.38 -12.24 -12.12
N LEU A 43 26.67 -11.95 -12.26
CA LEU A 43 27.11 -10.85 -13.10
C LEU A 43 27.11 -11.30 -14.58
N THR A 44 26.34 -10.64 -15.42
CA THR A 44 26.21 -10.90 -16.84
C THR A 44 27.01 -9.89 -17.66
N THR A 45 27.55 -10.34 -18.79
CA THR A 45 28.18 -9.46 -19.78
C THR A 45 27.11 -8.71 -20.59
N PRO A 46 27.45 -7.59 -21.28
CA PRO A 46 26.52 -6.91 -22.16
C PRO A 46 25.90 -7.84 -23.24
N ALA A 47 26.69 -8.71 -23.84
CA ALA A 47 26.23 -9.65 -24.87
C ALA A 47 25.23 -10.68 -24.32
N GLU A 48 25.49 -11.21 -23.11
CA GLU A 48 24.51 -12.10 -22.44
C GLU A 48 23.19 -11.37 -22.14
N ARG A 49 23.23 -10.11 -21.65
CA ARG A 49 22.03 -9.33 -21.40
C ARG A 49 21.23 -9.06 -22.66
N GLU A 50 21.90 -8.75 -23.77
CA GLU A 50 21.25 -8.57 -25.06
C GLU A 50 20.55 -9.85 -25.50
N ALA A 51 21.21 -11.01 -25.43
CA ALA A 51 20.62 -12.31 -25.74
C ALA A 51 19.40 -12.63 -24.84
N ILE A 52 19.49 -12.36 -23.54
CA ILE A 52 18.38 -12.53 -22.59
C ILE A 52 17.18 -11.66 -22.98
N LEU A 53 17.40 -10.39 -23.29
CA LEU A 53 16.34 -9.46 -23.70
C LEU A 53 15.68 -9.89 -25.02
N HIS A 54 16.47 -10.34 -26.00
CA HIS A 54 15.93 -10.88 -27.25
C HIS A 54 15.06 -12.12 -27.00
N LYS A 55 15.53 -13.06 -26.15
CA LYS A 55 14.75 -14.24 -25.78
C LYS A 55 13.46 -13.89 -25.04
N ALA A 56 13.47 -12.83 -24.24
CA ALA A 56 12.31 -12.30 -23.54
C ALA A 56 11.43 -11.39 -24.42
N HIS A 57 11.70 -11.28 -25.71
CA HIS A 57 10.98 -10.38 -26.65
C HIS A 57 10.93 -8.94 -26.16
N PHE A 58 11.97 -8.47 -25.44
CA PHE A 58 12.04 -7.16 -24.77
C PHE A 58 10.95 -6.93 -23.71
N ASN A 59 10.26 -7.98 -23.28
CA ASN A 59 9.31 -7.92 -22.18
C ASN A 59 10.03 -8.24 -20.86
N VAL A 60 10.22 -7.23 -20.01
CA VAL A 60 10.94 -7.39 -18.74
C VAL A 60 10.30 -8.42 -17.80
N PHE A 61 8.98 -8.66 -17.91
CA PHE A 61 8.28 -9.68 -17.13
C PHE A 61 8.61 -11.12 -17.56
N GLN A 62 9.26 -11.31 -18.70
CA GLN A 62 9.70 -12.62 -19.18
C GLN A 62 11.20 -12.87 -18.96
N VAL A 63 11.91 -11.90 -18.41
CA VAL A 63 13.31 -12.08 -18.02
C VAL A 63 13.37 -12.96 -16.77
N PRO A 64 14.15 -14.08 -16.78
CA PRO A 64 14.33 -14.89 -15.59
C PRO A 64 14.93 -14.06 -14.44
N ALA A 65 14.37 -14.17 -13.24
CA ALA A 65 14.82 -13.38 -12.09
C ALA A 65 16.32 -13.57 -11.76
N GLY A 66 16.86 -14.76 -11.96
CA GLY A 66 18.29 -15.05 -11.76
C GLY A 66 19.24 -14.33 -12.73
N ASP A 67 18.72 -13.74 -13.81
CA ASP A 67 19.48 -12.95 -14.78
C ASP A 67 19.36 -11.44 -14.54
N VAL A 68 18.55 -11.00 -13.55
CA VAL A 68 18.35 -9.62 -13.18
C VAL A 68 19.38 -9.22 -12.12
N ILE A 69 20.21 -8.23 -12.42
CA ILE A 69 21.25 -7.74 -11.49
C ILE A 69 20.65 -6.72 -10.51
N ILE A 70 19.82 -5.81 -11.02
CA ILE A 70 19.11 -4.81 -10.23
C ILE A 70 17.64 -4.91 -10.58
N ASP A 71 16.83 -5.34 -9.63
CA ASP A 71 15.38 -5.45 -9.81
C ASP A 71 14.70 -4.16 -9.34
N LEU A 72 14.19 -3.39 -10.30
CA LEU A 72 13.38 -2.19 -10.07
C LEU A 72 11.89 -2.44 -10.35
N LEU A 73 11.52 -3.67 -10.66
CA LEU A 73 10.17 -4.05 -11.05
C LEU A 73 9.39 -4.65 -9.89
N THR A 74 10.06 -5.45 -9.05
CA THR A 74 9.42 -6.24 -8.00
C THR A 74 9.37 -5.48 -6.67
N ASP A 75 8.17 -5.06 -6.24
CA ASP A 75 7.96 -4.45 -4.94
C ASP A 75 6.97 -5.23 -4.05
N SER A 76 6.33 -6.26 -4.61
CA SER A 76 5.21 -6.95 -3.97
C SER A 76 5.61 -8.30 -3.39
N GLY A 77 5.61 -8.40 -2.06
CA GLY A 77 5.88 -9.64 -1.34
C GLY A 77 7.36 -10.01 -1.23
N THR A 78 8.26 -9.09 -1.51
CA THR A 78 9.72 -9.30 -1.56
C THR A 78 10.50 -8.41 -0.60
N SER A 79 9.81 -7.66 0.26
CA SER A 79 10.44 -6.81 1.26
C SER A 79 11.29 -7.60 2.22
N ALA A 80 12.43 -7.02 2.61
CA ALA A 80 13.24 -7.56 3.70
C ALA A 80 12.43 -7.58 5.00
N MET A 81 12.44 -8.70 5.69
CA MET A 81 11.75 -8.88 6.96
C MET A 81 12.66 -8.63 8.15
N SER A 82 12.13 -7.96 9.17
CA SER A 82 12.82 -7.77 10.43
C SER A 82 12.94 -9.09 11.22
N SER A 83 13.87 -9.13 12.16
CA SER A 83 13.97 -10.27 13.09
C SER A 83 12.69 -10.49 13.92
N GLU A 84 11.94 -9.41 14.21
CA GLU A 84 10.65 -9.50 14.90
C GLU A 84 9.54 -10.08 14.01
N GLN A 85 9.55 -9.78 12.71
CA GLN A 85 8.63 -10.44 11.78
C GLN A 85 8.90 -11.94 11.67
N TRP A 86 10.17 -12.35 11.58
CA TRP A 86 10.55 -13.77 11.60
C TRP A 86 10.14 -14.45 12.92
N ALA A 87 10.40 -13.81 14.05
CA ALA A 87 9.95 -14.31 15.36
C ALA A 87 8.41 -14.39 15.44
N GLY A 88 7.70 -13.43 14.82
CA GLY A 88 6.25 -13.43 14.70
C GLY A 88 5.73 -14.66 13.96
N ILE A 89 6.36 -15.01 12.83
CA ILE A 89 6.02 -16.22 12.06
C ILE A 89 6.14 -17.47 12.94
N MET A 90 7.20 -17.57 13.72
CA MET A 90 7.42 -18.72 14.61
C MET A 90 6.42 -18.79 15.78
N ARG A 91 5.80 -17.66 16.16
CA ARG A 91 4.78 -17.58 17.23
C ARG A 91 3.35 -17.60 16.72
N GLY A 92 3.16 -17.58 15.41
CA GLY A 92 1.83 -17.64 14.80
C GLY A 92 1.09 -18.92 15.17
N ASP A 93 -0.19 -18.81 15.48
CA ASP A 93 -1.06 -19.93 15.80
C ASP A 93 -1.93 -20.29 14.59
N GLU A 94 -2.08 -21.60 14.37
CA GLU A 94 -2.89 -22.17 13.30
C GLU A 94 -4.24 -22.60 13.88
N SER A 95 -5.26 -21.77 13.66
CA SER A 95 -6.62 -22.07 14.08
C SER A 95 -7.60 -21.74 12.96
N TYR A 96 -8.58 -22.60 12.73
CA TYR A 96 -9.61 -22.35 11.73
C TYR A 96 -10.45 -21.10 12.05
N ALA A 97 -10.68 -20.81 13.32
CA ALA A 97 -11.44 -19.66 13.76
C ALA A 97 -10.88 -19.11 15.07
N GLY A 98 -10.89 -17.77 15.21
CA GLY A 98 -10.57 -17.10 16.48
C GLY A 98 -9.12 -17.23 16.92
N ALA A 99 -8.18 -17.32 15.98
CA ALA A 99 -6.75 -17.33 16.27
C ALA A 99 -6.30 -16.06 17.01
N ARG A 100 -5.36 -16.17 17.95
CA ARG A 100 -4.76 -14.99 18.60
C ARG A 100 -4.06 -14.08 17.60
N SER A 101 -3.52 -14.65 16.53
CA SER A 101 -2.92 -13.92 15.41
C SER A 101 -3.95 -13.01 14.74
N TRP A 102 -5.17 -13.49 14.53
CA TRP A 102 -6.27 -12.71 13.97
C TRP A 102 -6.60 -11.49 14.83
N TYR A 103 -6.87 -11.68 16.12
CA TYR A 103 -7.24 -10.56 16.99
C TYR A 103 -6.15 -9.49 17.10
N ARG A 104 -4.89 -9.87 17.02
CA ARG A 104 -3.78 -8.91 16.95
C ARG A 104 -3.79 -8.14 15.63
N PHE A 105 -3.97 -8.83 14.52
CA PHE A 105 -4.06 -8.25 13.18
C PHE A 105 -5.22 -7.25 13.10
N GLU A 106 -6.39 -7.67 13.53
CA GLU A 106 -7.59 -6.84 13.61
C GLU A 106 -7.35 -5.58 14.46
N ALA A 107 -6.80 -5.73 15.66
CA ALA A 107 -6.52 -4.60 16.56
C ALA A 107 -5.56 -3.57 15.94
N VAL A 108 -4.50 -4.03 15.25
CA VAL A 108 -3.55 -3.14 14.56
C VAL A 108 -4.23 -2.38 13.42
N LEU A 109 -5.08 -3.03 12.66
CA LEU A 109 -5.79 -2.37 11.56
C LEU A 109 -6.86 -1.41 12.07
N HIS A 110 -7.58 -1.74 13.15
CA HIS A 110 -8.49 -0.79 13.81
C HIS A 110 -7.76 0.46 14.29
N ASP A 111 -6.61 0.28 14.95
CA ASP A 111 -5.81 1.39 15.45
C ASP A 111 -5.24 2.25 14.31
N LEU A 112 -4.82 1.63 13.21
CA LEU A 112 -4.27 2.34 12.04
C LEU A 112 -5.36 3.05 11.23
N THR A 113 -6.49 2.40 10.97
CA THR A 113 -7.45 2.86 9.96
C THR A 113 -8.76 3.39 10.53
N GLY A 114 -9.13 3.01 11.76
CA GLY A 114 -10.43 3.34 12.35
C GLY A 114 -11.62 2.70 11.63
N MET A 115 -11.38 1.72 10.77
CA MET A 115 -12.46 1.01 10.08
C MET A 115 -13.08 -0.06 10.97
N PRO A 116 -14.42 -0.13 11.09
CA PRO A 116 -15.09 -1.11 11.94
C PRO A 116 -15.05 -2.52 11.37
N HIS A 117 -15.05 -2.67 10.04
CA HIS A 117 -15.04 -3.98 9.39
C HIS A 117 -13.73 -4.24 8.70
N ILE A 118 -13.08 -5.35 9.06
CA ILE A 118 -11.79 -5.80 8.57
C ILE A 118 -11.96 -7.23 8.03
N LEU A 119 -11.82 -7.39 6.73
CA LEU A 119 -11.93 -8.67 6.05
C LEU A 119 -10.55 -9.06 5.51
N PRO A 120 -9.90 -10.08 6.09
CA PRO A 120 -8.61 -10.56 5.61
C PRO A 120 -8.77 -11.31 4.28
N THR A 121 -7.80 -11.19 3.40
CA THR A 121 -7.72 -11.96 2.15
C THR A 121 -6.29 -12.41 1.93
N HIS A 122 -6.06 -13.42 1.09
CA HIS A 122 -4.70 -13.88 0.82
C HIS A 122 -3.87 -12.85 0.05
N GLN A 123 -4.51 -11.90 -0.66
CA GLN A 123 -3.83 -10.78 -1.35
C GLN A 123 -4.82 -9.69 -1.76
N GLY A 124 -4.32 -8.49 -2.09
CA GLY A 124 -5.14 -7.32 -2.41
C GLY A 124 -6.14 -7.53 -3.56
N ARG A 125 -5.75 -8.25 -4.64
CA ARG A 125 -6.67 -8.51 -5.76
C ARG A 125 -7.88 -9.37 -5.39
N ALA A 126 -7.79 -10.15 -4.31
CA ALA A 126 -8.94 -10.88 -3.78
C ALA A 126 -9.91 -9.91 -3.08
N SER A 127 -9.39 -8.94 -2.33
CA SER A 127 -10.20 -7.85 -1.77
C SER A 127 -10.93 -7.05 -2.85
N GLU A 128 -10.23 -6.71 -3.95
CA GLU A 128 -10.81 -6.03 -5.11
C GLU A 128 -11.93 -6.87 -5.74
N ARG A 129 -11.68 -8.17 -5.92
CA ARG A 129 -12.68 -9.08 -6.49
C ARG A 129 -13.95 -9.11 -5.66
N ILE A 130 -13.84 -9.30 -4.33
CA ILE A 130 -14.99 -9.32 -3.43
C ILE A 130 -15.75 -8.00 -3.52
N LEU A 131 -15.06 -6.87 -3.47
CA LEU A 131 -15.69 -5.55 -3.55
C LEU A 131 -16.47 -5.38 -4.86
N PHE A 132 -15.82 -5.55 -6.01
CA PHE A 132 -16.45 -5.25 -7.29
C PHE A 132 -17.49 -6.28 -7.74
N GLU A 133 -17.44 -7.51 -7.24
CA GLU A 133 -18.52 -8.47 -7.42
C GLU A 133 -19.82 -8.01 -6.73
N LEU A 134 -19.69 -7.28 -5.61
CA LEU A 134 -20.85 -6.80 -4.83
C LEU A 134 -21.41 -5.47 -5.33
N ILE A 135 -20.55 -4.55 -5.80
CA ILE A 135 -20.96 -3.19 -6.16
C ILE A 135 -20.87 -2.87 -7.66
N GLY A 136 -20.22 -3.72 -8.44
CA GLY A 136 -20.14 -3.58 -9.89
C GLY A 136 -21.44 -3.89 -10.61
N GLY A 137 -21.35 -4.19 -11.87
CA GLY A 137 -22.49 -4.57 -12.73
C GLY A 137 -22.64 -3.70 -13.95
N GLN A 138 -23.47 -4.19 -14.89
CA GLN A 138 -23.73 -3.50 -16.14
C GLN A 138 -24.30 -2.10 -15.92
N GLY A 139 -23.75 -1.11 -16.62
CA GLY A 139 -24.18 0.28 -16.53
C GLY A 139 -23.59 1.04 -15.35
N LYS A 140 -22.85 0.40 -14.44
CA LYS A 140 -22.10 1.09 -13.38
C LYS A 140 -20.79 1.65 -13.90
N VAL A 141 -20.36 2.76 -13.32
CA VAL A 141 -19.14 3.48 -13.66
C VAL A 141 -18.35 3.74 -12.39
N ILE A 142 -17.08 3.37 -12.40
CA ILE A 142 -16.21 3.51 -11.23
C ILE A 142 -15.04 4.42 -11.61
N PRO A 143 -15.06 5.69 -11.13
CA PRO A 143 -13.97 6.64 -11.30
C PRO A 143 -12.82 6.35 -10.33
N SER A 144 -11.59 6.63 -10.79
CA SER A 144 -10.38 6.70 -9.96
C SER A 144 -9.42 7.76 -10.51
N ASN A 145 -8.38 8.12 -9.75
CA ASN A 145 -7.25 8.86 -10.34
C ASN A 145 -6.63 8.05 -11.48
N ASN A 146 -6.07 6.87 -11.20
CA ASN A 146 -5.79 5.81 -12.17
C ASN A 146 -6.06 4.47 -11.50
N HIS A 147 -6.71 3.57 -12.20
CA HIS A 147 -6.85 2.20 -11.74
C HIS A 147 -5.54 1.44 -11.91
N PHE A 148 -5.18 0.63 -10.92
CA PHE A 148 -4.19 -0.41 -11.10
C PHE A 148 -4.75 -1.49 -12.05
N ASP A 149 -3.89 -2.29 -12.68
CA ASP A 149 -4.28 -3.27 -13.69
C ASP A 149 -5.30 -4.29 -13.17
N THR A 150 -5.07 -4.86 -11.96
CA THR A 150 -6.00 -5.83 -11.35
C THR A 150 -7.29 -5.16 -10.87
N THR A 151 -7.24 -3.92 -10.41
CA THR A 151 -8.43 -3.14 -10.03
C THR A 151 -9.32 -2.93 -11.24
N ARG A 152 -8.76 -2.44 -12.37
CA ARG A 152 -9.47 -2.31 -13.65
C ARG A 152 -10.04 -3.63 -14.10
N ALA A 153 -9.24 -4.69 -14.10
CA ALA A 153 -9.67 -6.01 -14.54
C ALA A 153 -10.86 -6.55 -13.71
N ASN A 154 -10.85 -6.37 -12.39
CA ASN A 154 -11.95 -6.77 -11.51
C ASN A 154 -13.21 -5.94 -11.76
N ILE A 155 -13.07 -4.61 -11.99
CA ILE A 155 -14.19 -3.73 -12.35
C ILE A 155 -14.82 -4.19 -13.67
N GLU A 156 -14.01 -4.38 -14.70
CA GLU A 156 -14.49 -4.78 -16.04
C GLU A 156 -15.06 -6.21 -16.04
N HIS A 157 -14.48 -7.13 -15.25
CA HIS A 157 -15.02 -8.47 -15.04
C HIS A 157 -16.43 -8.42 -14.43
N SER A 158 -16.69 -7.48 -13.53
CA SER A 158 -18.02 -7.24 -12.95
C SER A 158 -19.00 -6.60 -13.96
N ARG A 159 -18.57 -6.29 -15.21
CA ARG A 159 -19.31 -5.57 -16.26
C ARG A 159 -19.53 -4.07 -15.96
N ALA A 160 -18.83 -3.50 -15.00
CA ALA A 160 -18.77 -2.06 -14.80
C ALA A 160 -17.69 -1.42 -15.67
N ARG A 161 -17.74 -0.11 -15.83
CA ARG A 161 -16.77 0.69 -16.59
C ARG A 161 -15.80 1.39 -15.62
N ALA A 162 -14.49 1.15 -15.77
CA ALA A 162 -13.45 1.87 -15.07
C ALA A 162 -13.08 3.16 -15.83
N VAL A 163 -13.02 4.29 -15.12
CA VAL A 163 -12.71 5.62 -15.71
C VAL A 163 -11.59 6.29 -14.92
N ASP A 164 -10.49 6.60 -15.61
CA ASP A 164 -9.34 7.31 -15.00
C ASP A 164 -9.49 8.82 -15.14
N LEU A 165 -9.36 9.53 -14.02
CA LEU A 165 -9.61 10.97 -13.90
C LEU A 165 -8.42 11.70 -13.26
N VAL A 166 -7.19 11.23 -13.46
CA VAL A 166 -6.00 11.89 -12.94
C VAL A 166 -5.88 13.32 -13.48
N ILE A 167 -5.28 14.21 -12.70
CA ILE A 167 -4.96 15.57 -13.15
C ILE A 167 -4.07 15.57 -14.40
N ASP A 168 -4.11 16.64 -15.18
CA ASP A 168 -3.40 16.70 -16.46
C ASP A 168 -1.87 16.58 -16.31
N GLU A 169 -1.29 17.11 -15.21
CA GLU A 169 0.12 16.93 -14.88
C GLU A 169 0.49 15.46 -14.67
N GLY A 170 -0.46 14.65 -14.18
CA GLY A 170 -0.28 13.20 -13.98
C GLY A 170 -0.04 12.43 -15.29
N THR A 171 -0.55 12.94 -16.40
CA THR A 171 -0.37 12.34 -17.73
C THR A 171 0.90 12.80 -18.46
N ARG A 172 1.62 13.78 -17.90
CA ARG A 172 2.79 14.41 -18.53
C ARG A 172 4.07 14.03 -17.78
N PRO A 173 4.85 13.03 -18.22
CA PRO A 173 6.03 12.55 -17.46
C PRO A 173 7.06 13.65 -17.15
N ARG A 174 7.24 14.61 -18.08
CA ARG A 174 8.22 15.69 -17.96
C ARG A 174 7.73 16.90 -17.15
N SER A 175 6.44 17.00 -16.82
CA SER A 175 5.95 18.08 -15.96
C SER A 175 6.32 17.81 -14.52
N TRP A 176 6.62 18.86 -13.77
CA TRP A 176 6.79 18.75 -12.32
C TRP A 176 5.50 19.18 -11.62
N HIS A 177 5.05 18.38 -10.67
CA HIS A 177 3.96 18.71 -9.75
C HIS A 177 4.14 17.87 -8.47
N PRO A 178 3.97 18.44 -7.27
CA PRO A 178 4.23 17.70 -6.02
C PRO A 178 3.31 16.49 -5.81
N PHE A 179 2.12 16.51 -6.39
CA PHE A 179 1.08 15.49 -6.22
C PHE A 179 0.45 15.11 -7.57
N LYS A 180 1.25 14.56 -8.46
CA LYS A 180 0.80 14.11 -9.79
C LYS A 180 -0.22 12.97 -9.74
N GLY A 181 -0.34 12.30 -8.59
CA GLY A 181 -1.32 11.24 -8.37
C GLY A 181 -2.75 11.74 -8.07
N ASN A 182 -2.95 13.05 -7.90
CA ASN A 182 -4.27 13.58 -7.58
C ASN A 182 -5.33 13.22 -8.64
N LEU A 183 -6.55 12.94 -8.18
CA LEU A 183 -7.74 12.87 -9.03
C LEU A 183 -8.22 14.31 -9.30
N ASP A 184 -8.60 14.63 -10.54
CA ASP A 184 -9.15 15.96 -10.87
C ASP A 184 -10.61 16.08 -10.41
N PRO A 185 -10.90 16.95 -9.42
CA PRO A 185 -12.25 17.11 -8.90
C PRO A 185 -13.26 17.58 -9.96
N ARG A 186 -12.83 18.37 -10.94
CA ARG A 186 -13.70 18.87 -12.02
C ARG A 186 -14.07 17.74 -12.99
N LYS A 187 -13.13 16.82 -13.28
CA LYS A 187 -13.40 15.64 -14.09
C LYS A 187 -14.39 14.69 -13.37
N LEU A 188 -14.28 14.58 -12.03
CA LEU A 188 -15.24 13.79 -11.24
C LEU A 188 -16.64 14.38 -11.29
N GLU A 189 -16.78 15.68 -11.05
CA GLU A 189 -18.09 16.38 -11.15
C GLU A 189 -18.70 16.24 -12.55
N ALA A 190 -17.90 16.44 -13.59
CA ALA A 190 -18.36 16.28 -14.98
C ALA A 190 -18.84 14.87 -15.27
N LEU A 191 -18.10 13.85 -14.81
CA LEU A 191 -18.50 12.45 -14.95
C LEU A 191 -19.82 12.16 -14.22
N VAL A 192 -19.96 12.60 -12.98
CA VAL A 192 -21.20 12.38 -12.20
C VAL A 192 -22.39 13.09 -12.85
N ALA A 193 -22.20 14.31 -13.38
CA ALA A 193 -23.23 15.02 -14.11
C ALA A 193 -23.63 14.33 -15.42
N GLU A 194 -22.67 13.69 -16.11
CA GLU A 194 -22.89 12.94 -17.36
C GLU A 194 -23.68 11.64 -17.13
N VAL A 195 -23.25 10.85 -16.12
CA VAL A 195 -23.76 9.48 -15.99
C VAL A 195 -24.85 9.32 -14.94
N GLY A 196 -25.01 10.28 -14.00
CA GLY A 196 -25.86 10.19 -12.83
C GLY A 196 -25.15 9.51 -11.63
N ALA A 197 -25.33 10.07 -10.43
CA ALA A 197 -24.70 9.57 -9.20
C ALA A 197 -25.08 8.11 -8.87
N GLU A 198 -26.31 7.70 -9.20
CA GLU A 198 -26.82 6.35 -8.96
C GLU A 198 -26.09 5.26 -9.77
N ARG A 199 -25.36 5.67 -10.82
CA ARG A 199 -24.52 4.78 -11.62
C ARG A 199 -23.08 4.71 -11.14
N VAL A 200 -22.72 5.54 -10.15
CA VAL A 200 -21.37 5.59 -9.55
C VAL A 200 -21.40 4.95 -8.16
N PRO A 201 -21.23 3.63 -8.04
CA PRO A 201 -21.38 2.94 -6.75
C PRO A 201 -20.26 3.27 -5.77
N VAL A 202 -19.12 3.76 -6.26
CA VAL A 202 -17.94 4.14 -5.48
C VAL A 202 -17.03 5.04 -6.32
N CYS A 203 -16.38 6.00 -5.67
CA CYS A 203 -15.20 6.69 -6.18
C CYS A 203 -13.96 6.08 -5.54
N MET A 204 -13.02 5.61 -6.36
CA MET A 204 -11.75 5.03 -5.89
C MET A 204 -10.63 6.06 -5.98
N VAL A 205 -9.66 5.97 -5.06
CA VAL A 205 -8.40 6.74 -5.15
C VAL A 205 -7.23 5.82 -4.82
N THR A 206 -6.34 5.61 -5.77
CA THR A 206 -5.13 4.79 -5.59
C THR A 206 -4.02 5.64 -4.96
N VAL A 207 -3.53 5.23 -3.81
CA VAL A 207 -2.47 5.88 -3.02
C VAL A 207 -1.33 4.89 -2.68
N THR A 208 -0.07 5.17 -3.15
CA THR A 208 0.27 6.14 -4.20
C THR A 208 -0.31 5.71 -5.54
N ASN A 209 -0.45 6.63 -6.49
CA ASN A 209 -0.92 6.32 -7.85
C ASN A 209 0.12 5.49 -8.60
N ASN A 210 0.02 4.17 -8.51
CA ASN A 210 0.99 3.23 -9.08
C ASN A 210 1.09 3.35 -10.61
N SER A 211 -0.03 3.36 -11.32
CA SER A 211 -0.08 3.47 -12.79
C SER A 211 0.50 4.79 -13.30
N GLY A 212 0.50 5.83 -12.46
CA GLY A 212 1.16 7.10 -12.73
C GLY A 212 2.65 7.14 -12.38
N GLY A 213 3.27 6.00 -12.02
CA GLY A 213 4.67 5.91 -11.60
C GLY A 213 4.86 6.18 -10.09
N GLY A 214 3.96 5.70 -9.24
CA GLY A 214 4.05 5.85 -7.78
C GLY A 214 3.84 7.29 -7.30
N GLN A 215 3.09 8.11 -8.02
CA GLN A 215 2.91 9.51 -7.69
C GLN A 215 1.96 9.71 -6.51
N PRO A 216 2.31 10.58 -5.54
CA PRO A 216 1.50 10.78 -4.35
C PRO A 216 0.21 11.57 -4.64
N VAL A 217 -0.77 11.33 -3.76
CA VAL A 217 -2.03 12.06 -3.65
C VAL A 217 -2.00 12.93 -2.39
N SER A 218 -2.39 14.21 -2.49
CA SER A 218 -2.41 15.14 -1.35
C SER A 218 -3.61 14.91 -0.44
N LEU A 219 -3.48 15.26 0.85
CA LEU A 219 -4.63 15.30 1.76
C LEU A 219 -5.65 16.34 1.33
N ALA A 220 -5.20 17.48 0.80
CA ALA A 220 -6.11 18.52 0.27
C ALA A 220 -7.01 17.95 -0.83
N ASN A 221 -6.46 17.15 -1.75
CA ASN A 221 -7.24 16.48 -2.80
C ASN A 221 -8.24 15.49 -2.20
N LEU A 222 -7.82 14.64 -1.25
CA LEU A 222 -8.73 13.69 -0.61
C LEU A 222 -9.89 14.39 0.12
N ARG A 223 -9.64 15.52 0.78
CA ARG A 223 -10.70 16.31 1.43
C ARG A 223 -11.67 16.91 0.41
N GLU A 224 -11.17 17.41 -0.70
CA GLU A 224 -12.00 17.95 -1.79
C GLU A 224 -12.86 16.84 -2.41
N LEU A 225 -12.27 15.68 -2.70
CA LEU A 225 -13.00 14.52 -3.21
C LEU A 225 -14.06 14.03 -2.20
N ARG A 226 -13.74 14.00 -0.89
CA ARG A 226 -14.73 13.67 0.15
C ARG A 226 -15.93 14.59 0.08
N ALA A 227 -15.72 15.91 -0.02
CA ALA A 227 -16.80 16.88 -0.11
C ALA A 227 -17.68 16.68 -1.37
N ILE A 228 -17.08 16.32 -2.52
CA ILE A 228 -17.82 15.97 -3.73
C ILE A 228 -18.62 14.68 -3.52
N CYS A 229 -17.99 13.64 -3.02
CA CYS A 229 -18.63 12.37 -2.75
C CYS A 229 -19.81 12.49 -1.79
N ASP A 230 -19.70 13.32 -0.74
CA ASP A 230 -20.78 13.60 0.21
C ASP A 230 -21.97 14.27 -0.47
N ARG A 231 -21.74 15.28 -1.33
CA ARG A 231 -22.82 15.97 -2.05
C ARG A 231 -23.63 15.02 -2.92
N HIS A 232 -22.95 14.08 -3.54
CA HIS A 232 -23.58 13.10 -4.45
C HIS A 232 -23.95 11.78 -3.78
N ARG A 233 -23.65 11.61 -2.49
CA ARG A 233 -23.86 10.36 -1.72
C ARG A 233 -23.14 9.17 -2.35
N ILE A 234 -21.95 9.40 -2.87
CA ILE A 234 -21.07 8.38 -3.44
C ILE A 234 -20.06 7.97 -2.38
N PRO A 235 -19.89 6.68 -2.04
CA PRO A 235 -18.83 6.21 -1.17
C PRO A 235 -17.44 6.52 -1.76
N LEU A 236 -16.49 6.94 -0.90
CA LEU A 236 -15.08 7.15 -1.26
C LEU A 236 -14.24 5.98 -0.71
N PHE A 237 -13.58 5.25 -1.59
CA PHE A 237 -12.71 4.15 -1.22
C PHE A 237 -11.26 4.42 -1.63
N LEU A 238 -10.32 3.91 -0.84
CA LEU A 238 -8.90 3.96 -1.17
C LEU A 238 -8.41 2.59 -1.68
N ASP A 239 -7.70 2.58 -2.79
CA ASP A 239 -6.71 1.53 -3.03
C ASP A 239 -5.44 1.94 -2.30
N ALA A 240 -5.28 1.42 -1.08
CA ALA A 240 -4.34 1.93 -0.10
C ALA A 240 -3.09 1.03 0.06
N CYS A 241 -2.67 0.39 -1.03
CA CYS A 241 -1.52 -0.52 -0.99
C CYS A 241 -0.22 0.16 -0.53
N ARG A 242 -0.04 1.47 -0.84
CA ARG A 242 1.14 2.28 -0.48
C ARG A 242 0.74 3.50 0.34
N PHE A 243 -0.14 3.30 1.32
CA PHE A 243 -0.67 4.37 2.18
C PHE A 243 0.42 5.03 3.04
N ALA A 244 1.39 4.27 3.53
CA ALA A 244 2.45 4.79 4.39
C ALA A 244 3.46 5.62 3.58
N GLU A 245 3.83 5.16 2.39
CA GLU A 245 4.63 5.90 1.43
C GLU A 245 3.93 7.21 1.04
N ASN A 246 2.64 7.14 0.69
CA ASN A 246 1.84 8.33 0.37
C ASN A 246 1.81 9.33 1.54
N ALA A 247 1.55 8.85 2.75
CA ALA A 247 1.52 9.69 3.95
C ALA A 247 2.88 10.36 4.23
N TYR A 248 3.98 9.66 3.97
CA TYR A 248 5.32 10.23 4.10
C TYR A 248 5.58 11.32 3.06
N LEU A 249 5.18 11.10 1.80
CA LEU A 249 5.31 12.09 0.75
C LEU A 249 4.41 13.32 0.99
N VAL A 250 3.21 13.14 1.54
CA VAL A 250 2.35 14.22 2.02
C VAL A 250 3.07 15.02 3.11
N LYS A 251 3.65 14.34 4.11
CA LYS A 251 4.42 15.01 5.16
C LYS A 251 5.55 15.88 4.61
N GLN A 252 6.21 15.41 3.57
CA GLN A 252 7.34 16.12 2.97
C GLN A 252 6.96 17.26 2.04
N ARG A 253 5.85 17.14 1.33
CA ARG A 253 5.51 18.00 0.19
C ARG A 253 4.33 18.91 0.42
N GLU A 254 3.37 18.53 1.30
CA GLU A 254 2.16 19.30 1.50
C GLU A 254 2.38 20.36 2.59
N PRO A 255 2.07 21.65 2.30
CA PRO A 255 2.20 22.72 3.28
C PRO A 255 1.44 22.42 4.57
N GLY A 256 2.06 22.69 5.72
CA GLY A 256 1.47 22.47 7.04
C GLY A 256 1.56 21.01 7.57
N GLN A 257 2.00 20.04 6.77
CA GLN A 257 2.05 18.63 7.20
C GLN A 257 3.41 18.20 7.80
N GLY A 258 4.47 18.99 7.65
CA GLY A 258 5.83 18.63 8.07
C GLY A 258 6.01 18.29 9.55
N GLY A 259 5.20 18.89 10.44
CA GLY A 259 5.24 18.61 11.89
C GLY A 259 4.50 17.35 12.33
N ARG A 260 3.70 16.73 11.46
CA ARG A 260 2.89 15.55 11.77
C ARG A 260 3.68 14.25 11.59
N THR A 261 3.25 13.18 12.24
CA THR A 261 3.76 11.83 11.95
C THR A 261 3.10 11.30 10.67
N ALA A 262 3.81 10.46 9.91
CA ALA A 262 3.24 9.79 8.73
C ALA A 262 2.02 8.93 9.14
N ARG A 263 2.04 8.30 10.34
CA ARG A 263 0.90 7.55 10.89
C ARG A 263 -0.34 8.43 11.08
N ALA A 264 -0.20 9.63 11.62
CA ALA A 264 -1.33 10.56 11.82
C ALA A 264 -1.90 11.05 10.48
N ILE A 265 -1.05 11.21 9.46
CA ILE A 265 -1.48 11.55 8.11
C ILE A 265 -2.21 10.36 7.46
N ALA A 266 -1.65 9.14 7.56
CA ALA A 266 -2.28 7.93 7.05
C ALA A 266 -3.66 7.71 7.71
N ARG A 267 -3.76 7.89 9.04
CA ARG A 267 -5.03 7.79 9.75
C ARG A 267 -6.07 8.75 9.19
N GLU A 268 -5.72 10.01 8.95
CA GLU A 268 -6.63 10.97 8.35
C GLU A 268 -7.07 10.58 6.94
N MET A 269 -6.17 9.99 6.13
CA MET A 269 -6.55 9.47 4.81
C MET A 269 -7.66 8.41 4.93
N PHE A 270 -7.55 7.49 5.90
CA PHE A 270 -8.57 6.48 6.16
C PHE A 270 -9.84 7.07 6.79
N ASP A 271 -9.73 8.11 7.63
CA ASP A 271 -10.90 8.79 8.22
C ASP A 271 -11.74 9.50 7.17
N LEU A 272 -11.15 9.95 6.06
CA LEU A 272 -11.84 10.53 4.91
C LEU A 272 -12.52 9.48 4.01
N ALA A 273 -12.26 8.19 4.19
CA ALA A 273 -12.75 7.13 3.33
C ALA A 273 -13.87 6.31 4.00
N ASP A 274 -14.77 5.76 3.19
CA ASP A 274 -15.80 4.80 3.60
C ASP A 274 -15.29 3.37 3.57
N GLY A 275 -14.19 3.12 2.89
CA GLY A 275 -13.53 1.83 2.85
C GLY A 275 -12.19 1.87 2.12
N ALA A 276 -11.51 0.73 2.10
CA ALA A 276 -10.25 0.58 1.38
C ALA A 276 -9.96 -0.88 1.00
N THR A 277 -9.22 -1.06 -0.08
CA THR A 277 -8.53 -2.31 -0.41
C THR A 277 -7.04 -2.13 -0.12
N ILE A 278 -6.41 -3.13 0.50
CA ILE A 278 -4.98 -3.11 0.81
C ILE A 278 -4.35 -4.42 0.35
N SER A 279 -3.28 -4.33 -0.44
CA SER A 279 -2.33 -5.43 -0.55
C SER A 279 -1.25 -5.23 0.49
N ALA A 280 -1.25 -6.03 1.53
CA ALA A 280 -0.26 -5.96 2.61
C ALA A 280 1.17 -6.33 2.14
N LYS A 281 1.29 -6.84 0.93
CA LYS A 281 2.55 -7.20 0.27
C LYS A 281 3.40 -6.00 -0.15
N LYS A 282 2.95 -4.76 0.04
CA LYS A 282 3.65 -3.49 -0.22
C LYS A 282 4.05 -2.88 1.13
N ASP A 283 3.40 -1.82 1.54
CA ASP A 283 3.71 -1.12 2.79
C ASP A 283 3.50 -1.98 4.05
N GLY A 284 2.71 -3.06 3.96
CA GLY A 284 2.60 -4.06 5.02
C GLY A 284 3.84 -4.95 5.20
N LEU A 285 4.81 -4.90 4.28
CA LEU A 285 6.10 -5.60 4.34
C LEU A 285 5.97 -7.12 4.58
N VAL A 286 4.93 -7.74 4.04
CA VAL A 286 4.68 -9.19 4.16
C VAL A 286 4.75 -9.90 2.82
N ASN A 287 4.98 -11.20 2.81
CA ASN A 287 5.06 -11.99 1.56
C ASN A 287 3.69 -12.31 0.98
N ILE A 288 2.65 -12.36 1.81
CA ILE A 288 1.28 -12.67 1.44
C ILE A 288 0.34 -11.89 2.36
N GLY A 289 -0.82 -11.53 1.86
CA GLY A 289 -1.86 -10.86 2.62
C GLY A 289 -2.51 -9.71 1.87
N GLY A 290 -3.80 -9.55 2.10
CA GLY A 290 -4.62 -8.44 1.67
C GLY A 290 -5.71 -8.17 2.69
N VAL A 291 -6.38 -7.03 2.56
CA VAL A 291 -7.47 -6.63 3.45
C VAL A 291 -8.48 -5.84 2.65
N LEU A 292 -9.76 -6.12 2.91
CA LEU A 292 -10.87 -5.27 2.54
C LEU A 292 -11.42 -4.61 3.80
N LEU A 293 -11.46 -3.28 3.81
CA LEU A 293 -11.91 -2.45 4.91
C LEU A 293 -13.16 -1.68 4.52
N MET A 294 -14.12 -1.52 5.43
CA MET A 294 -15.32 -0.71 5.16
C MET A 294 -16.04 -0.28 6.43
N ARG A 295 -16.86 0.77 6.28
CA ARG A 295 -17.72 1.29 7.34
C ARG A 295 -19.15 0.80 7.24
N ASP A 296 -19.62 0.42 6.06
CA ASP A 296 -20.99 -0.02 5.82
C ASP A 296 -21.24 -1.44 6.31
N ASP A 297 -22.15 -1.61 7.26
CA ASP A 297 -22.47 -2.90 7.91
C ASP A 297 -23.07 -3.90 6.93
N GLU A 298 -23.98 -3.45 6.03
CA GLU A 298 -24.64 -4.34 5.09
C GLU A 298 -23.68 -4.81 3.99
N LEU A 299 -22.84 -3.91 3.47
CA LEU A 299 -21.80 -4.29 2.51
C LEU A 299 -20.83 -5.28 3.16
N ALA A 300 -20.43 -5.03 4.43
CA ALA A 300 -19.53 -5.92 5.17
C ALA A 300 -20.14 -7.32 5.37
N ARG A 301 -21.42 -7.38 5.72
CA ARG A 301 -22.14 -8.66 5.86
C ARG A 301 -22.16 -9.45 4.55
N ARG A 302 -22.43 -8.80 3.43
CA ARG A 302 -22.40 -9.42 2.10
C ARG A 302 -20.98 -9.83 1.70
N ALA A 303 -19.99 -8.99 1.98
CA ALA A 303 -18.59 -9.27 1.70
C ALA A 303 -18.08 -10.48 2.52
N ASN A 304 -18.49 -10.63 3.77
CA ASN A 304 -18.16 -11.80 4.59
C ASN A 304 -18.69 -13.11 3.99
N ASN A 305 -19.91 -13.11 3.46
CA ASN A 305 -20.46 -14.30 2.80
C ASN A 305 -19.63 -14.70 1.57
N LEU A 306 -19.20 -13.71 0.77
CA LEU A 306 -18.38 -13.97 -0.40
C LEU A 306 -16.95 -14.34 -0.01
N LEU A 307 -16.41 -13.74 1.05
CA LEU A 307 -15.11 -14.09 1.62
C LEU A 307 -15.04 -15.56 2.03
N ILE A 308 -16.07 -16.06 2.74
CA ILE A 308 -16.15 -17.48 3.15
C ILE A 308 -16.15 -18.40 1.93
N LEU A 309 -16.83 -18.00 0.87
CA LEU A 309 -16.93 -18.79 -0.36
C LEU A 309 -15.61 -18.84 -1.15
N THR A 310 -14.87 -17.72 -1.20
CA THR A 310 -13.76 -17.56 -2.14
C THR A 310 -12.37 -17.62 -1.49
N GLU A 311 -12.27 -17.26 -0.22
CA GLU A 311 -10.97 -17.13 0.49
C GLU A 311 -10.88 -18.08 1.68
N GLY A 312 -11.84 -18.00 2.59
CA GLY A 312 -11.88 -18.79 3.80
C GLY A 312 -12.68 -18.11 4.91
N PHE A 313 -12.67 -18.69 6.10
CA PHE A 313 -13.44 -18.16 7.23
C PHE A 313 -12.97 -16.73 7.60
N VAL A 314 -13.88 -15.93 8.14
CA VAL A 314 -13.72 -14.47 8.36
C VAL A 314 -12.52 -14.08 9.24
N THR A 315 -12.02 -14.99 10.06
CA THR A 315 -10.89 -14.75 10.96
C THR A 315 -9.55 -15.24 10.41
N TYR A 316 -9.48 -15.72 9.16
CA TYR A 316 -8.20 -16.00 8.50
C TYR A 316 -8.17 -15.62 7.01
N GLY A 317 -9.31 -15.65 6.28
CA GLY A 317 -9.39 -15.16 4.92
C GLY A 317 -8.39 -15.78 3.95
N GLY A 318 -8.16 -17.09 4.04
CA GLY A 318 -7.18 -17.81 3.22
C GLY A 318 -5.70 -17.61 3.67
N LEU A 319 -5.45 -16.94 4.80
CA LEU A 319 -4.12 -16.77 5.39
C LEU A 319 -3.85 -17.78 6.49
N ALA A 320 -2.62 -18.26 6.59
CA ALA A 320 -2.17 -18.98 7.79
C ALA A 320 -2.01 -18.01 8.96
N GLY A 321 -2.18 -18.48 10.20
CA GLY A 321 -1.97 -17.66 11.39
C GLY A 321 -0.58 -17.03 11.47
N ARG A 322 0.43 -17.72 10.93
CA ARG A 322 1.79 -17.21 10.76
C ARG A 322 1.85 -15.98 9.85
N ASP A 323 1.05 -15.93 8.79
CA ASP A 323 1.02 -14.78 7.88
C ASP A 323 0.36 -13.57 8.53
N GLN A 324 -0.71 -13.78 9.30
CA GLN A 324 -1.35 -12.71 10.07
C GLN A 324 -0.40 -12.12 11.12
N THR A 325 0.41 -12.95 11.78
CA THR A 325 1.37 -12.50 12.80
C THR A 325 2.50 -11.65 12.21
N ARG A 326 2.86 -11.82 10.94
CA ARG A 326 3.82 -10.94 10.24
C ARG A 326 3.36 -9.49 10.23
N GLY A 327 2.10 -9.24 9.90
CA GLY A 327 1.51 -7.91 9.92
C GLY A 327 1.51 -7.27 11.31
N ASN A 328 1.41 -8.08 12.36
CA ASN A 328 1.35 -7.63 13.75
C ASN A 328 2.68 -7.12 14.30
N SER A 329 3.80 -7.70 13.89
CA SER A 329 5.13 -7.30 14.37
C SER A 329 5.53 -5.92 13.87
N VAL A 330 4.99 -5.48 12.75
CA VAL A 330 5.19 -4.12 12.21
C VAL A 330 4.41 -3.07 13.01
N GLY A 331 3.27 -3.46 13.62
CA GLY A 331 2.46 -2.58 14.47
C GLY A 331 2.89 -2.50 15.94
N ALA A 332 3.50 -3.56 16.47
CA ALA A 332 3.75 -3.70 17.92
C ALA A 332 5.10 -3.18 18.42
N GLY A 333 6.02 -2.83 17.57
CA GLY A 333 7.40 -2.54 17.98
C GLY A 333 8.00 -1.20 17.59
N ASN A 334 7.54 -0.56 16.56
CA ASN A 334 7.92 0.80 16.12
C ASN A 334 6.97 1.22 15.03
N ASP A 335 6.67 2.50 14.99
CA ASP A 335 5.89 3.13 13.95
C ASP A 335 6.01 2.42 12.59
N PHE A 336 4.95 1.72 12.18
CA PHE A 336 4.81 1.16 10.83
C PHE A 336 5.11 2.23 9.77
N ALA A 337 4.64 3.46 10.03
CA ALA A 337 5.00 4.64 9.26
C ALA A 337 6.46 5.09 9.48
N GLY A 338 7.08 4.77 10.60
CA GLY A 338 8.50 5.06 10.88
C GLY A 338 9.44 4.12 10.14
N SER A 339 9.06 2.86 9.99
CA SER A 339 9.84 1.87 9.21
C SER A 339 9.78 2.18 7.70
N CYS A 340 8.61 2.58 7.18
CA CYS A 340 8.47 3.02 5.80
C CYS A 340 9.15 4.39 5.57
N ALA A 341 9.15 5.29 6.55
CA ALA A 341 9.89 6.55 6.48
C ALA A 341 11.40 6.34 6.46
N ALA A 342 11.91 5.30 7.08
CA ALA A 342 13.33 4.92 6.99
C ALA A 342 13.69 4.35 5.62
N ALA A 343 12.82 3.52 5.04
CA ALA A 343 13.04 2.94 3.70
C ALA A 343 12.90 3.96 2.57
N SER A 344 12.00 4.94 2.68
CA SER A 344 11.80 5.99 1.67
C SER A 344 12.72 7.20 1.83
N SER A 345 13.60 7.24 2.83
CA SER A 345 14.62 8.28 3.04
C SER A 345 15.99 7.89 2.51
N ALA A 346 16.12 6.73 1.89
CA ALA A 346 17.24 6.32 1.06
C ALA A 346 16.92 6.63 -0.41
#